data_5a7b9bf7c06be9dfe1b5e40adb08e2f7
#
_entry.id   5a7b9bf7c06be9dfe1b5e40adb08e2f7
#
_cell.length_a   1.000
_cell.length_b   1.000
_cell.length_c   1.000
_cell.angle_alpha   90.00
_cell.angle_beta   90.00
_cell.angle_gamma   90.00
#
_symmetry.space_group_name_H-M   'P 1'
#
loop_
_entity.id
_entity.type
_entity.pdbx_description
1 polymer ?
#
loop_
_entity_poly.entity_id
_entity_poly.type
_entity_poly.pdbx_seq_one_letter_code
_entity_poly.pdbx_strand_id
1 'polypeptide(L)'
;MSLQESLSSLREKDLVLKHTSAGPHRCDIQFTSNGNTLKDVSSMSTQVINGLLLVLSQAKTFHVKHHEKPIILIDDLFFGIDDKNLLLVINLLVDSEAQCFVTAPDLYKSKLEESIINNKDIRVYEFKGKNLKVVNSD
;
A
#
# COMPACT_ATOMS: atom_id res chain seq x y z
N MET A 1 12.63 -17.10 -23.67
CA MET A 1 11.51 -16.91 -24.66
C MET A 1 11.21 -15.43 -24.68
N SER A 2 11.25 -14.80 -25.84
CA SER A 2 10.88 -13.38 -25.98
C SER A 2 9.37 -13.21 -25.90
N LEU A 3 8.89 -11.99 -25.62
CA LEU A 3 7.43 -11.70 -25.61
C LEU A 3 6.79 -12.04 -26.97
N GLN A 4 7.49 -11.75 -28.06
CA GLN A 4 7.02 -12.04 -29.41
C GLN A 4 6.83 -13.55 -29.66
N GLU A 5 7.79 -14.38 -29.23
CA GLU A 5 7.66 -15.84 -29.28
C GLU A 5 6.49 -16.35 -28.45
N SER A 6 6.32 -15.82 -27.24
CA SER A 6 5.19 -16.17 -26.36
C SER A 6 3.84 -15.82 -26.97
N LEU A 7 3.69 -14.61 -27.52
CA LEU A 7 2.45 -14.19 -28.20
C LEU A 7 2.16 -15.04 -29.42
N SER A 8 3.18 -15.39 -30.20
CA SER A 8 3.01 -16.24 -31.38
C SER A 8 2.59 -17.66 -31.03
N SER A 9 3.19 -18.25 -30.00
CA SER A 9 2.87 -19.63 -29.56
C SER A 9 1.51 -19.74 -28.89
N LEU A 10 1.00 -18.67 -28.28
CA LEU A 10 -0.29 -18.67 -27.57
C LEU A 10 -1.45 -18.12 -28.42
N ARG A 11 -1.21 -17.73 -29.66
CA ARG A 11 -2.18 -17.04 -30.52
C ARG A 11 -3.52 -17.76 -30.66
N GLU A 12 -3.53 -19.06 -30.91
CA GLU A 12 -4.78 -19.84 -31.06
C GLU A 12 -5.58 -19.87 -29.78
N LYS A 13 -4.89 -20.07 -28.64
CA LYS A 13 -5.50 -20.02 -27.31
C LYS A 13 -6.10 -18.65 -27.02
N ASP A 14 -5.39 -17.59 -27.33
CA ASP A 14 -5.80 -16.21 -27.09
C ASP A 14 -7.02 -15.81 -27.93
N LEU A 15 -7.12 -16.31 -29.16
CA LEU A 15 -8.30 -16.13 -30.00
C LEU A 15 -9.56 -16.78 -29.40
N VAL A 16 -9.44 -17.96 -28.82
CA VAL A 16 -10.54 -18.65 -28.14
C VAL A 16 -10.93 -17.91 -26.86
N LEU A 17 -9.95 -17.48 -26.06
CA LEU A 17 -10.15 -16.79 -24.78
C LEU A 17 -10.56 -15.31 -24.93
N LYS A 18 -10.42 -14.73 -26.13
CA LYS A 18 -10.65 -13.31 -26.43
C LYS A 18 -9.81 -12.34 -25.58
N HIS A 19 -8.66 -12.79 -25.09
CA HIS A 19 -7.67 -11.96 -24.38
C HIS A 19 -6.28 -12.60 -24.50
N THR A 20 -5.22 -11.78 -24.33
CA THR A 20 -3.84 -12.27 -24.40
C THR A 20 -3.46 -12.99 -23.09
N SER A 21 -2.85 -14.17 -23.22
CA SER A 21 -2.34 -14.98 -22.10
C SER A 21 -0.88 -14.64 -21.75
N ALA A 22 -0.17 -13.91 -22.61
CA ALA A 22 1.18 -13.41 -22.38
C ALA A 22 1.21 -11.88 -22.49
N GLY A 23 2.03 -11.23 -21.67
CA GLY A 23 2.22 -9.78 -21.71
C GLY A 23 2.59 -9.19 -20.35
N PRO A 24 2.94 -7.89 -20.30
CA PRO A 24 3.33 -7.21 -19.06
C PRO A 24 2.24 -7.29 -17.97
N HIS A 25 0.96 -7.33 -18.37
CA HIS A 25 -0.18 -7.46 -17.46
C HIS A 25 -0.30 -8.83 -16.79
N ARG A 26 0.52 -9.81 -17.23
CA ARG A 26 0.64 -11.16 -16.63
C ARG A 26 1.93 -11.33 -15.83
N CYS A 27 2.80 -10.33 -15.85
CA CYS A 27 4.00 -10.35 -15.03
C CYS A 27 3.62 -10.11 -13.58
N ASP A 28 4.27 -10.83 -12.68
CA ASP A 28 4.18 -10.63 -11.24
C ASP A 28 5.53 -10.22 -10.69
N ILE A 29 5.53 -9.46 -9.60
CA ILE A 29 6.76 -9.06 -8.90
C ILE A 29 6.87 -9.93 -7.65
N GLN A 30 7.86 -10.80 -7.65
CA GLN A 30 8.13 -11.68 -6.55
C GLN A 30 9.22 -11.08 -5.64
N PHE A 31 8.86 -10.84 -4.39
CA PHE A 31 9.81 -10.45 -3.37
C PHE A 31 10.37 -11.70 -2.69
N THR A 32 11.70 -11.78 -2.60
CA THR A 32 12.36 -12.91 -1.96
C THR A 32 13.30 -12.45 -0.85
N SER A 33 13.41 -13.25 0.19
CA SER A 33 14.39 -13.08 1.26
C SER A 33 15.03 -14.42 1.57
N ASN A 34 16.36 -14.48 1.56
CA ASN A 34 17.12 -15.70 1.79
C ASN A 34 16.69 -16.89 0.89
N GLY A 35 16.33 -16.60 -0.37
CA GLY A 35 15.90 -17.60 -1.35
C GLY A 35 14.43 -18.05 -1.24
N ASN A 36 13.69 -17.60 -0.23
CA ASN A 36 12.27 -17.90 -0.06
C ASN A 36 11.40 -16.73 -0.50
N THR A 37 10.24 -17.00 -1.08
CA THR A 37 9.25 -15.98 -1.43
C THR A 37 8.68 -15.36 -0.16
N LEU A 38 8.70 -14.04 -0.05
CA LEU A 38 8.16 -13.34 1.14
C LEU A 38 6.70 -13.70 1.40
N LYS A 39 5.91 -13.91 0.37
CA LYS A 39 4.51 -14.31 0.50
C LYS A 39 4.34 -15.62 1.29
N ASP A 40 5.27 -16.55 1.16
CA ASP A 40 5.16 -17.87 1.76
C ASP A 40 5.72 -17.95 3.19
N VAL A 41 6.65 -17.05 3.54
CA VAL A 41 7.39 -17.10 4.82
C VAL A 41 7.13 -15.90 5.73
N SER A 42 6.44 -14.87 5.26
CA SER A 42 6.20 -13.65 6.05
C SER A 42 4.82 -13.62 6.68
N SER A 43 4.72 -13.01 7.86
CA SER A 43 3.45 -12.68 8.49
C SER A 43 2.64 -11.69 7.63
N MET A 44 1.32 -11.65 7.84
CA MET A 44 0.44 -10.67 7.19
C MET A 44 0.94 -9.24 7.40
N SER A 45 1.30 -8.88 8.62
CA SER A 45 1.85 -7.57 8.97
C SER A 45 3.09 -7.23 8.14
N THR A 46 4.03 -8.16 7.99
CA THR A 46 5.23 -7.98 7.17
C THR A 46 4.88 -7.78 5.69
N GLN A 47 3.90 -8.51 5.16
CA GLN A 47 3.46 -8.34 3.77
C GLN A 47 2.84 -6.97 3.52
N VAL A 48 1.98 -6.50 4.43
CA VAL A 48 1.37 -5.16 4.36
C VAL A 48 2.44 -4.06 4.41
N ILE A 49 3.41 -4.17 5.32
CA ILE A 49 4.52 -3.21 5.44
C ILE A 49 5.37 -3.18 4.16
N ASN A 50 5.70 -4.33 3.58
CA ASN A 50 6.45 -4.37 2.32
C ASN A 50 5.67 -3.75 1.17
N GLY A 51 4.35 -3.97 1.09
CA GLY A 51 3.48 -3.29 0.13
C GLY A 51 3.49 -1.77 0.31
N LEU A 52 3.37 -1.29 1.54
CA LEU A 52 3.46 0.13 1.86
C LEU A 52 4.80 0.74 1.45
N LEU A 53 5.92 0.08 1.80
CA LEU A 53 7.26 0.54 1.42
C LEU A 53 7.42 0.66 -0.09
N LEU A 54 6.83 -0.27 -0.87
CA LEU A 54 6.84 -0.19 -2.33
C LEU A 54 6.08 1.05 -2.82
N VAL A 55 4.87 1.30 -2.30
CA VAL A 55 4.07 2.48 -2.66
C VAL A 55 4.81 3.77 -2.31
N LEU A 56 5.38 3.87 -1.10
CA LEU A 56 6.15 5.04 -0.68
C LEU A 56 7.40 5.26 -1.54
N SER A 57 8.08 4.17 -1.94
CA SER A 57 9.23 4.24 -2.84
C SER A 57 8.85 4.74 -4.24
N GLN A 58 7.71 4.30 -4.76
CA GLN A 58 7.16 4.81 -6.02
C GLN A 58 6.81 6.30 -5.92
N ALA A 59 6.15 6.72 -4.84
CA ALA A 59 5.82 8.11 -4.56
C ALA A 59 7.07 9.00 -4.52
N LYS A 60 8.12 8.55 -3.84
CA LYS A 60 9.41 9.23 -3.79
C LYS A 60 10.07 9.33 -5.16
N THR A 61 10.05 8.25 -5.94
CA THR A 61 10.59 8.24 -7.31
C THR A 61 9.83 9.21 -8.21
N PHE A 62 8.50 9.25 -8.10
CA PHE A 62 7.67 10.20 -8.82
C PHE A 62 8.03 11.64 -8.45
N HIS A 63 8.14 11.95 -7.15
CA HIS A 63 8.51 13.27 -6.67
C HIS A 63 9.88 13.73 -7.21
N VAL A 64 10.89 12.86 -7.14
CA VAL A 64 12.22 13.17 -7.67
C VAL A 64 12.19 13.45 -9.18
N LYS A 65 11.39 12.70 -9.93
CA LYS A 65 11.31 12.84 -11.40
C LYS A 65 10.49 14.05 -11.85
N HIS A 66 9.41 14.35 -11.17
CA HIS A 66 8.42 15.35 -11.60
C HIS A 66 8.42 16.63 -10.76
N HIS A 67 9.15 16.64 -9.62
CA HIS A 67 9.16 17.74 -8.63
C HIS A 67 7.78 18.03 -8.03
N GLU A 68 6.89 17.06 -8.07
CA GLU A 68 5.52 17.11 -7.53
C GLU A 68 5.34 16.01 -6.49
N LYS A 69 4.71 16.32 -5.36
CA LYS A 69 4.39 15.32 -4.33
C LYS A 69 3.06 14.64 -4.68
N PRO A 70 3.02 13.33 -4.89
CA PRO A 70 1.77 12.62 -5.13
C PRO A 70 0.92 12.57 -3.86
N ILE A 71 -0.40 12.44 -4.05
CA ILE A 71 -1.33 12.10 -2.97
C ILE A 71 -1.42 10.58 -2.90
N ILE A 72 -1.28 10.01 -1.69
CA ILE A 72 -1.35 8.58 -1.44
C ILE A 72 -2.69 8.27 -0.77
N LEU A 73 -3.45 7.35 -1.36
CA LEU A 73 -4.71 6.86 -0.81
C LEU A 73 -4.53 5.41 -0.39
N ILE A 74 -4.83 5.10 0.86
CA ILE A 74 -4.67 3.75 1.42
C ILE A 74 -5.95 3.38 2.15
N ASP A 75 -6.60 2.32 1.66
CA ASP A 75 -7.80 1.81 2.27
C ASP A 75 -7.48 0.66 3.23
N ASP A 76 -8.09 0.68 4.41
CA ASP A 76 -7.95 -0.33 5.46
C ASP A 76 -6.50 -0.72 5.80
N LEU A 77 -5.57 0.25 5.79
CA LEU A 77 -4.13 0.01 5.97
C LEU A 77 -3.79 -0.85 7.20
N PHE A 78 -4.50 -0.63 8.31
CA PHE A 78 -4.17 -1.30 9.57
C PHE A 78 -4.71 -2.72 9.69
N PHE A 79 -5.48 -3.17 8.68
CA PHE A 79 -5.94 -4.56 8.65
C PHE A 79 -4.74 -5.51 8.51
N GLY A 80 -4.59 -6.40 9.49
CA GLY A 80 -3.47 -7.35 9.53
C GLY A 80 -2.16 -6.79 10.10
N ILE A 81 -2.11 -5.51 10.50
CA ILE A 81 -0.96 -4.94 11.22
C ILE A 81 -1.08 -5.31 12.70
N ASP A 82 -0.02 -5.89 13.24
CA ASP A 82 0.08 -6.15 14.68
C ASP A 82 0.46 -4.87 15.45
N ASP A 83 0.17 -4.86 16.76
CA ASP A 83 0.37 -3.68 17.61
C ASP A 83 1.83 -3.21 17.64
N LYS A 84 2.80 -4.10 17.46
CA LYS A 84 4.23 -3.76 17.45
C LYS A 84 4.62 -2.94 16.22
N ASN A 85 3.95 -3.22 15.11
CA ASN A 85 4.22 -2.59 13.81
C ASN A 85 3.35 -1.36 13.53
N LEU A 86 2.29 -1.13 14.33
CA LEU A 86 1.39 0.00 14.13
C LEU A 86 2.14 1.35 14.13
N LEU A 87 2.95 1.59 15.16
CA LEU A 87 3.74 2.81 15.27
C LEU A 87 4.77 2.96 14.14
N LEU A 88 5.39 1.85 13.73
CA LEU A 88 6.30 1.85 12.59
C LEU A 88 5.60 2.32 11.32
N VAL A 89 4.40 1.80 11.05
CA VAL A 89 3.60 2.16 9.87
C VAL A 89 3.22 3.64 9.89
N ILE A 90 2.78 4.17 11.04
CA ILE A 90 2.46 5.59 11.20
C ILE A 90 3.70 6.46 10.91
N ASN A 91 4.85 6.11 11.48
CA ASN A 91 6.09 6.85 11.26
C ASN A 91 6.51 6.82 9.78
N LEU A 92 6.41 5.68 9.10
CA LEU A 92 6.70 5.58 7.67
C LEU A 92 5.83 6.52 6.82
N LEU A 93 4.55 6.68 7.18
CA LEU A 93 3.64 7.59 6.47
C LEU A 93 4.04 9.06 6.72
N VAL A 94 4.31 9.42 7.96
CA VAL A 94 4.73 10.79 8.32
C VAL A 94 6.06 11.14 7.67
N ASP A 95 7.05 10.25 7.77
CA ASP A 95 8.39 10.45 7.21
C ASP A 95 8.41 10.49 5.67
N SER A 96 7.35 10.01 5.03
CA SER A 96 7.22 10.06 3.57
C SER A 96 7.10 11.47 3.00
N GLU A 97 6.74 12.46 3.83
CA GLU A 97 6.44 13.83 3.46
C GLU A 97 5.34 13.97 2.37
N ALA A 98 4.67 12.89 2.01
CA ALA A 98 3.55 12.88 1.07
C ALA A 98 2.24 13.18 1.81
N GLN A 99 1.26 13.73 1.11
CA GLN A 99 -0.10 13.79 1.66
C GLN A 99 -0.75 12.42 1.57
N CYS A 100 -0.97 11.78 2.72
CA CYS A 100 -1.58 10.47 2.81
C CYS A 100 -3.00 10.56 3.36
N PHE A 101 -3.97 9.90 2.71
CA PHE A 101 -5.30 9.64 3.24
C PHE A 101 -5.41 8.15 3.53
N VAL A 102 -5.70 7.83 4.77
CA VAL A 102 -5.73 6.44 5.25
C VAL A 102 -7.06 6.18 5.92
N THR A 103 -7.74 5.10 5.54
CA THR A 103 -8.92 4.64 6.25
C THR A 103 -8.56 3.55 7.26
N ALA A 104 -9.33 3.49 8.34
CA ALA A 104 -9.20 2.49 9.38
C ALA A 104 -10.58 2.16 9.99
N PRO A 105 -10.86 0.89 10.34
CA PRO A 105 -12.02 0.54 11.13
C PRO A 105 -11.98 1.14 12.55
N ASP A 106 -13.15 1.36 13.15
CA ASP A 106 -13.30 1.95 14.49
C ASP A 106 -12.53 1.21 15.59
N LEU A 107 -12.31 -0.09 15.41
CA LEU A 107 -11.56 -0.91 16.39
C LEU A 107 -10.11 -0.43 16.60
N TYR A 108 -9.53 0.32 15.67
CA TYR A 108 -8.19 0.89 15.79
C TYR A 108 -8.18 2.29 16.42
N LYS A 109 -9.35 2.88 16.69
CA LYS A 109 -9.49 4.26 17.14
C LYS A 109 -8.65 4.57 18.37
N SER A 110 -8.79 3.81 19.45
CA SER A 110 -8.05 4.06 20.69
C SER A 110 -6.54 3.95 20.52
N LYS A 111 -6.08 2.97 19.75
CA LYS A 111 -4.66 2.76 19.47
C LYS A 111 -4.07 3.88 18.61
N LEU A 112 -4.84 4.35 17.63
CA LEU A 112 -4.45 5.48 16.79
C LEU A 112 -4.42 6.77 17.59
N GLU A 113 -5.41 7.03 18.45
CA GLU A 113 -5.45 8.22 19.31
C GLU A 113 -4.21 8.28 20.23
N GLU A 114 -3.82 7.16 20.85
CA GLU A 114 -2.61 7.11 21.66
C GLU A 114 -1.32 7.39 20.87
N SER A 115 -1.24 6.86 19.65
CA SER A 115 -0.05 6.96 18.80
C SER A 115 0.13 8.32 18.15
N ILE A 116 -0.99 9.07 17.94
CA ILE A 116 -0.99 10.30 17.12
C ILE A 116 -1.36 11.55 17.89
N ILE A 117 -1.77 11.43 19.16
CA ILE A 117 -2.28 12.55 19.99
C ILE A 117 -1.32 13.74 20.05
N ASN A 118 -0.02 13.49 19.89
CA ASN A 118 1.04 14.49 19.95
C ASN A 118 1.67 14.81 18.58
N ASN A 119 1.16 14.22 17.49
CA ASN A 119 1.72 14.45 16.16
C ASN A 119 0.88 15.47 15.38
N LYS A 120 1.43 16.68 15.20
CA LYS A 120 0.79 17.80 14.51
C LYS A 120 0.59 17.57 13.01
N ASP A 121 1.30 16.60 12.45
CA ASP A 121 1.23 16.29 11.01
C ASP A 121 0.09 15.32 10.69
N ILE A 122 -0.61 14.80 11.72
CA ILE A 122 -1.70 13.83 11.56
C ILE A 122 -3.03 14.47 11.98
N ARG A 123 -4.03 14.37 11.09
CA ARG A 123 -5.42 14.73 11.39
C ARG A 123 -6.29 13.50 11.34
N VAL A 124 -7.08 13.29 12.40
CA VAL A 124 -8.04 12.19 12.48
C VAL A 124 -9.44 12.70 12.30
N TYR A 125 -10.16 12.04 11.41
CA TYR A 125 -11.55 12.32 11.11
C TYR A 125 -12.39 11.08 11.41
N GLU A 126 -13.51 11.25 12.10
CA GLU A 126 -14.46 10.19 12.39
C GLU A 126 -15.76 10.41 11.61
N PHE A 127 -16.23 9.37 10.93
CA PHE A 127 -17.53 9.37 10.28
C PHE A 127 -18.62 8.88 11.26
N LYS A 128 -19.61 9.73 11.56
CA LYS A 128 -20.83 9.38 12.31
C LYS A 128 -22.05 9.48 11.39
N GLY A 129 -22.40 8.37 10.75
CA GLY A 129 -23.41 8.36 9.70
C GLY A 129 -22.94 9.17 8.49
N LYS A 130 -23.64 10.30 8.19
CA LYS A 130 -23.27 11.23 7.10
C LYS A 130 -22.39 12.40 7.56
N ASN A 131 -22.09 12.51 8.84
CA ASN A 131 -21.35 13.63 9.39
C ASN A 131 -19.88 13.26 9.61
N LEU A 132 -18.99 14.19 9.25
CA LEU A 132 -17.56 14.10 9.48
C LEU A 132 -17.23 14.95 10.73
N LYS A 133 -16.54 14.35 11.70
CA LYS A 133 -16.06 15.01 12.91
C LYS A 133 -14.54 14.96 12.97
N VAL A 134 -13.89 16.09 13.26
CA VAL A 134 -12.46 16.12 13.58
C VAL A 134 -12.28 15.62 15.01
N VAL A 135 -11.39 14.65 15.21
CA VAL A 135 -11.12 14.04 16.52
C VAL A 135 -10.02 14.77 17.24
N ASN A 136 -8.93 15.10 16.52
CA ASN A 136 -7.85 15.95 17.05
C ASN A 136 -7.90 17.30 16.33
N SER A 137 -8.20 18.35 17.05
CA SER A 137 -7.97 19.75 16.64
C SER A 137 -6.84 20.30 17.48
N ASP A 138 -5.99 21.10 16.87
CA ASP A 138 -4.89 21.87 17.49
C ASP A 138 -5.27 22.44 18.85
#